data_4d6c6e14d0c1469b257d96e6e0273adf
#
_entry.id   4d6c6e14d0c1469b257d96e6e0273adf
#
_cell.length_a   1.000
_cell.length_b   1.000
_cell.length_c   1.000
_cell.angle_alpha   90.00
_cell.angle_beta   90.00
_cell.angle_gamma   90.00
#
_symmetry.space_group_name_H-M   'P 1'
#
loop_
_entity.id
_entity.type
_entity.pdbx_description
1 polymer ?
#
loop_
_entity_poly.entity_id
_entity_poly.type
_entity_poly.pdbx_seq_one_letter_code
_entity_poly.pdbx_strand_id
1 'polypeptide(L)'
;MSNTDYAALNKRFAIPGHLDFAPGPGGLAVAEVNNVHASAMIALQGAHVMTWAPRKQPPVIWLSKAAKFAPGKSIRGGVPICWPWFGPHATEAKFPGHGFARTVMWEVVKTETLRDGATRLTFRIVQDDATRAQWPHASEAHNIVTIGRSLDIELVTRNTGNAAVTLGDA
;
A
#
# COMPACT_ATOMS: atom_id res chain seq x y z
N MET A 1 -19.26 3.12 3.77
CA MET A 1 -18.21 3.48 2.79
C MET A 1 -17.52 4.70 3.37
N SER A 2 -16.25 4.63 3.75
CA SER A 2 -15.52 5.83 4.19
C SER A 2 -15.37 6.74 2.99
N ASN A 3 -15.98 7.90 3.03
CA ASN A 3 -15.82 8.93 2.01
C ASN A 3 -14.41 9.50 2.16
N THR A 4 -13.47 9.11 1.31
CA THR A 4 -12.11 9.65 1.33
C THR A 4 -12.15 11.12 0.98
N ASP A 5 -11.66 11.98 1.89
CA ASP A 5 -11.55 13.40 1.64
C ASP A 5 -10.29 13.69 0.80
N TYR A 6 -10.45 13.64 -0.52
CA TYR A 6 -9.38 13.91 -1.47
C TYR A 6 -8.85 15.34 -1.38
N ALA A 7 -9.67 16.30 -1.02
CA ALA A 7 -9.23 17.68 -0.88
C ALA A 7 -8.24 17.81 0.29
N ALA A 8 -8.56 17.20 1.43
CA ALA A 8 -7.67 17.17 2.59
C ALA A 8 -6.38 16.37 2.31
N LEU A 9 -6.48 15.21 1.62
CA LEU A 9 -5.32 14.42 1.23
C LEU A 9 -4.39 15.22 0.31
N ASN A 10 -4.93 15.81 -0.75
CA ASN A 10 -4.14 16.59 -1.70
C ASN A 10 -3.54 17.83 -1.05
N LYS A 11 -4.30 18.54 -0.21
CA LYS A 11 -3.78 19.70 0.52
C LYS A 11 -2.56 19.35 1.37
N ARG A 12 -2.52 18.15 1.94
CA ARG A 12 -1.48 17.73 2.89
C ARG A 12 -0.32 17.00 2.23
N PHE A 13 -0.59 16.19 1.22
CA PHE A 13 0.36 15.19 0.72
C PHE A 13 0.61 15.24 -0.80
N ALA A 14 -0.17 16.00 -1.59
CA ALA A 14 0.13 16.14 -3.00
C ALA A 14 1.48 16.85 -3.23
N ILE A 15 2.12 16.51 -4.33
CA ILE A 15 3.33 17.18 -4.81
C ILE A 15 3.00 17.75 -6.19
N PRO A 16 2.90 19.07 -6.36
CA PRO A 16 2.48 19.68 -7.61
C PRO A 16 3.22 19.14 -8.84
N GLY A 17 2.47 18.63 -9.82
CA GLY A 17 2.99 18.03 -11.03
C GLY A 17 3.62 16.64 -10.89
N HIS A 18 3.68 16.07 -9.68
CA HIS A 18 4.32 14.79 -9.43
C HIS A 18 3.43 13.75 -8.75
N LEU A 19 2.53 14.17 -7.86
CA LEU A 19 1.70 13.28 -7.06
C LEU A 19 0.37 13.94 -6.74
N ASP A 20 -0.71 13.24 -7.04
CA ASP A 20 -2.08 13.58 -6.66
C ASP A 20 -2.82 12.37 -6.08
N PHE A 21 -3.88 12.62 -5.32
CA PHE A 21 -4.78 11.60 -4.79
C PHE A 21 -6.15 11.75 -5.42
N ALA A 22 -6.69 10.64 -5.95
CA ALA A 22 -7.93 10.63 -6.71
C ALA A 22 -8.72 9.32 -6.51
N PRO A 23 -10.02 9.28 -6.90
CA PRO A 23 -10.73 8.02 -7.03
C PRO A 23 -10.18 7.22 -8.21
N GLY A 24 -9.73 6.00 -7.93
CA GLY A 24 -9.23 5.06 -8.91
C GLY A 24 -10.25 3.99 -9.30
N PRO A 25 -9.80 2.87 -9.89
CA PRO A 25 -10.66 1.77 -10.31
C PRO A 25 -11.54 1.26 -9.16
N GLY A 26 -12.83 1.03 -9.44
CA GLY A 26 -13.80 0.57 -8.46
C GLY A 26 -14.08 1.55 -7.30
N GLY A 27 -13.67 2.81 -7.45
CA GLY A 27 -13.81 3.84 -6.41
C GLY A 27 -12.80 3.71 -5.26
N LEU A 28 -11.77 2.88 -5.42
CA LEU A 28 -10.67 2.83 -4.45
C LEU A 28 -9.88 4.14 -4.47
N ALA A 29 -9.51 4.65 -3.31
CA ALA A 29 -8.61 5.79 -3.24
C ALA A 29 -7.21 5.40 -3.71
N VAL A 30 -6.64 6.19 -4.61
CA VAL A 30 -5.30 5.95 -5.17
C VAL A 30 -4.42 7.19 -5.06
N ALA A 31 -3.12 6.96 -4.96
CA ALA A 31 -2.07 7.91 -5.23
C ALA A 31 -1.60 7.72 -6.67
N GLU A 32 -1.66 8.77 -7.47
CA GLU A 32 -1.18 8.80 -8.84
C GLU A 32 0.15 9.55 -8.90
N VAL A 33 1.21 8.84 -9.24
CA VAL A 33 2.56 9.43 -9.39
C VAL A 33 2.88 9.59 -10.86
N ASN A 34 3.38 10.77 -11.21
CA ASN A 34 3.80 11.09 -12.57
C ASN A 34 5.00 12.03 -12.55
N ASN A 35 6.20 11.51 -12.26
CA ASN A 35 7.42 12.30 -12.15
C ASN A 35 8.32 12.19 -13.39
N VAL A 36 9.53 12.76 -13.32
CA VAL A 36 10.49 12.75 -14.44
C VAL A 36 10.99 11.37 -14.85
N HIS A 37 10.84 10.36 -13.97
CA HIS A 37 11.39 9.01 -14.17
C HIS A 37 10.34 7.98 -14.56
N ALA A 38 9.13 8.09 -13.99
CA ALA A 38 8.12 7.05 -14.11
C ALA A 38 6.71 7.57 -13.86
N SER A 39 5.72 6.75 -14.19
CA SER A 39 4.35 6.84 -13.69
C SER A 39 4.01 5.61 -12.86
N ALA A 40 3.17 5.78 -11.84
CA ALA A 40 2.70 4.69 -10.99
C ALA A 40 1.32 5.01 -10.43
N MET A 41 0.57 3.96 -10.07
CA MET A 41 -0.68 4.04 -9.33
C MET A 41 -0.60 3.15 -8.11
N ILE A 42 -0.90 3.68 -6.94
CA ILE A 42 -0.84 2.98 -5.66
C ILE A 42 -2.19 3.11 -4.97
N ALA A 43 -2.89 1.99 -4.74
CA ALA A 43 -4.11 2.03 -3.96
C ALA A 43 -3.79 2.24 -2.47
N LEU A 44 -4.54 3.13 -1.80
CA LEU A 44 -4.40 3.32 -0.35
C LEU A 44 -4.84 2.07 0.42
N GLN A 45 -5.80 1.33 -0.13
CA GLN A 45 -6.10 -0.02 0.37
C GLN A 45 -4.93 -0.95 0.05
N GLY A 46 -4.31 -1.48 1.10
CA GLY A 46 -3.15 -2.36 0.99
C GLY A 46 -1.83 -1.65 0.73
N ALA A 47 -1.80 -0.32 0.63
CA ALA A 47 -0.65 0.45 0.10
C ALA A 47 -0.10 -0.22 -1.18
N HIS A 48 -1.02 -0.70 -2.02
CA HIS A 48 -0.80 -1.66 -3.08
C HIS A 48 -0.33 -0.98 -4.36
N VAL A 49 0.91 -1.21 -4.77
CA VAL A 49 1.42 -0.73 -6.07
C VAL A 49 0.72 -1.50 -7.18
N MET A 50 -0.21 -0.83 -7.87
CA MET A 50 -1.01 -1.43 -8.93
C MET A 50 -0.28 -1.42 -10.27
N THR A 51 0.39 -0.31 -10.57
CA THR A 51 1.14 -0.12 -11.82
C THR A 51 2.41 0.66 -11.56
N TRP A 52 3.43 0.38 -12.36
CA TRP A 52 4.63 1.18 -12.48
C TRP A 52 5.19 1.05 -13.89
N ALA A 53 5.47 2.18 -14.52
CA ALA A 53 6.04 2.26 -15.85
C ALA A 53 7.15 3.31 -15.89
N PRO A 54 8.40 2.92 -16.17
CA PRO A 54 9.48 3.87 -16.42
C PRO A 54 9.15 4.75 -17.64
N ARG A 55 9.69 5.96 -17.67
CA ARG A 55 9.45 6.86 -18.81
C ARG A 55 9.86 6.21 -20.13
N LYS A 56 8.98 6.33 -21.12
CA LYS A 56 9.17 5.77 -22.47
C LYS A 56 9.31 4.24 -22.50
N GLN A 57 8.89 3.55 -21.44
CA GLN A 57 8.86 2.09 -21.36
C GLN A 57 7.42 1.59 -21.13
N PRO A 58 7.10 0.35 -21.53
CA PRO A 58 5.83 -0.26 -21.17
C PRO A 58 5.74 -0.48 -19.65
N PRO A 59 4.53 -0.64 -19.10
CA PRO A 59 4.34 -1.01 -17.70
C PRO A 59 5.08 -2.31 -17.35
N VAL A 60 5.80 -2.30 -16.24
CA VAL A 60 6.54 -3.46 -15.72
C VAL A 60 5.64 -4.33 -14.84
N ILE A 61 4.80 -3.68 -14.03
CA ILE A 61 3.92 -4.38 -13.09
C ILE A 61 2.70 -4.91 -13.84
N TRP A 62 2.48 -6.22 -13.72
CA TRP A 62 1.28 -6.85 -14.27
C TRP A 62 0.08 -6.65 -13.33
N LEU A 63 -1.02 -6.20 -13.90
CA LEU A 63 -2.31 -6.10 -13.24
C LEU A 63 -3.33 -6.91 -14.04
N SER A 64 -4.09 -7.79 -13.38
CA SER A 64 -5.08 -8.64 -14.07
C SER A 64 -6.18 -7.78 -14.67
N LYS A 65 -6.51 -8.03 -15.93
CA LYS A 65 -7.69 -7.42 -16.60
C LYS A 65 -9.02 -7.85 -15.94
N ALA A 66 -9.01 -8.98 -15.23
CA ALA A 66 -10.14 -9.48 -14.45
C ALA A 66 -10.06 -9.11 -12.96
N ALA A 67 -9.16 -8.18 -12.58
CA ALA A 67 -9.08 -7.71 -11.20
C ALA A 67 -10.40 -7.06 -10.78
N LYS A 68 -10.89 -7.45 -9.60
CA LYS A 68 -12.04 -6.81 -8.98
C LYS A 68 -11.54 -5.76 -7.99
N PHE A 69 -11.91 -4.52 -8.25
CA PHE A 69 -11.57 -3.39 -7.41
C PHE A 69 -12.74 -3.10 -6.49
N ALA A 70 -12.63 -3.46 -5.22
CA ALA A 70 -13.68 -3.21 -4.23
C ALA A 70 -13.07 -3.08 -2.83
N PRO A 71 -13.69 -2.29 -1.94
CA PRO A 71 -13.28 -2.18 -0.54
C PRO A 71 -13.20 -3.56 0.14
N GLY A 72 -12.11 -3.81 0.88
CA GLY A 72 -11.89 -5.06 1.60
C GLY A 72 -11.57 -6.29 0.73
N LYS A 73 -11.41 -6.13 -0.58
CA LYS A 73 -11.05 -7.23 -1.50
C LYS A 73 -9.62 -7.09 -1.99
N SER A 74 -8.91 -8.22 -2.04
CA SER A 74 -7.55 -8.24 -2.60
C SER A 74 -7.57 -7.93 -4.09
N ILE A 75 -6.68 -7.06 -4.53
CA ILE A 75 -6.45 -6.74 -5.94
C ILE A 75 -5.61 -7.87 -6.55
N ARG A 76 -6.00 -8.38 -7.72
CA ARG A 76 -5.25 -9.42 -8.43
C ARG A 76 -4.19 -8.81 -9.34
N GLY A 77 -2.93 -9.12 -9.09
CA GLY A 77 -1.77 -8.50 -9.73
C GLY A 77 -1.25 -7.33 -8.90
N GLY A 78 -0.33 -6.54 -9.46
CA GLY A 78 0.35 -5.53 -8.68
C GLY A 78 1.34 -6.14 -7.68
N VAL A 79 1.69 -5.37 -6.65
CA VAL A 79 2.57 -5.80 -5.56
C VAL A 79 1.80 -5.80 -4.24
N PRO A 80 1.16 -6.92 -3.86
CA PRO A 80 0.41 -7.02 -2.60
C PRO A 80 1.36 -7.16 -1.41
N ILE A 81 0.96 -6.60 -0.26
CA ILE A 81 1.67 -6.78 1.00
C ILE A 81 1.05 -7.95 1.76
N CYS A 82 1.85 -9.00 2.01
CA CYS A 82 1.49 -10.12 2.87
C CYS A 82 2.01 -9.85 4.27
N TRP A 83 1.13 -9.48 5.19
CA TRP A 83 1.48 -9.16 6.57
C TRP A 83 0.25 -9.31 7.48
N PRO A 84 0.39 -9.79 8.73
CA PRO A 84 1.62 -10.16 9.43
C PRO A 84 2.05 -11.63 9.22
N TRP A 85 1.38 -12.38 8.34
CA TRP A 85 1.79 -13.75 7.96
C TRP A 85 1.67 -13.95 6.45
N PHE A 86 2.45 -14.92 5.94
CA PHE A 86 2.37 -15.41 4.58
C PHE A 86 1.66 -16.77 4.54
N GLY A 87 0.91 -17.06 3.49
CA GLY A 87 0.15 -18.31 3.37
C GLY A 87 -1.08 -18.37 4.29
N PRO A 88 -1.60 -19.57 4.60
CA PRO A 88 -2.66 -19.75 5.57
C PRO A 88 -2.17 -19.42 6.99
N HIS A 89 -3.10 -18.94 7.85
CA HIS A 89 -2.76 -18.70 9.25
C HIS A 89 -2.43 -20.02 9.95
N ALA A 90 -1.42 -20.02 10.80
CA ALA A 90 -0.87 -21.25 11.41
C ALA A 90 -1.89 -22.04 12.24
N THR A 91 -2.81 -21.35 12.94
CA THR A 91 -3.76 -21.99 13.88
C THR A 91 -5.22 -21.67 13.56
N GLU A 92 -5.53 -20.61 12.82
CA GLU A 92 -6.90 -20.13 12.61
C GLU A 92 -7.26 -20.16 11.12
N ALA A 93 -7.81 -21.27 10.66
CA ALA A 93 -8.17 -21.45 9.24
C ALA A 93 -9.21 -20.44 8.69
N LYS A 94 -9.97 -19.77 9.59
CA LYS A 94 -10.92 -18.71 9.20
C LYS A 94 -10.27 -17.36 8.88
N PHE A 95 -9.02 -17.15 9.30
CA PHE A 95 -8.31 -15.91 9.01
C PHE A 95 -7.85 -15.87 7.55
N PRO A 96 -7.75 -14.67 6.97
CA PRO A 96 -7.41 -14.54 5.55
C PRO A 96 -6.00 -15.09 5.27
N GLY A 97 -5.84 -15.83 4.18
CA GLY A 97 -4.51 -16.21 3.73
C GLY A 97 -3.68 -14.96 3.41
N HIS A 98 -2.40 -14.98 3.74
CA HIS A 98 -1.43 -13.89 3.55
C HIS A 98 -1.70 -12.63 4.40
N GLY A 99 -2.34 -12.80 5.57
CA GLY A 99 -2.65 -11.70 6.44
C GLY A 99 -3.72 -10.74 5.91
N PHE A 100 -3.90 -9.65 6.61
CA PHE A 100 -4.95 -8.66 6.31
C PHE A 100 -4.42 -7.38 5.64
N ALA A 101 -3.11 -7.15 5.63
CA ALA A 101 -2.52 -5.89 5.20
C ALA A 101 -2.96 -5.42 3.80
N ARG A 102 -3.15 -6.36 2.86
CA ARG A 102 -3.56 -6.07 1.47
C ARG A 102 -5.03 -5.70 1.29
N THR A 103 -5.85 -5.82 2.33
CA THR A 103 -7.30 -5.57 2.25
C THR A 103 -7.78 -4.42 3.12
N VAL A 104 -6.93 -3.94 4.03
CA VAL A 104 -7.23 -2.81 4.90
C VAL A 104 -6.71 -1.50 4.34
N MET A 105 -7.22 -0.39 4.86
CA MET A 105 -6.74 0.94 4.50
C MET A 105 -5.38 1.22 5.15
N TRP A 106 -4.53 1.89 4.41
CA TRP A 106 -3.29 2.48 4.89
C TRP A 106 -3.42 3.99 4.79
N GLU A 107 -2.93 4.70 5.78
CA GLU A 107 -2.86 6.15 5.76
C GLU A 107 -1.53 6.62 5.17
N VAL A 108 -1.58 7.70 4.44
CA VAL A 108 -0.37 8.39 3.97
C VAL A 108 0.18 9.19 5.15
N VAL A 109 1.43 8.96 5.52
CA VAL A 109 2.09 9.67 6.62
C VAL A 109 3.15 10.66 6.14
N LYS A 110 3.74 10.41 4.95
CA LYS A 110 4.73 11.30 4.36
C LYS A 110 4.78 11.15 2.84
N THR A 111 5.03 12.26 2.16
CA THR A 111 5.39 12.31 0.75
C THR A 111 6.56 13.26 0.55
N GLU A 112 7.46 12.94 -0.36
CA GLU A 112 8.62 13.77 -0.64
C GLU A 112 9.14 13.58 -2.07
N THR A 113 9.70 14.63 -2.64
CA THR A 113 10.53 14.55 -3.84
C THR A 113 11.98 14.40 -3.42
N LEU A 114 12.64 13.36 -3.90
CA LEU A 114 14.06 13.12 -3.65
C LEU A 114 14.93 14.01 -4.53
N ARG A 115 16.22 14.11 -4.20
CA ARG A 115 17.18 14.98 -4.90
C ARG A 115 17.32 14.67 -6.39
N ASP A 116 17.11 13.42 -6.78
CA ASP A 116 17.16 12.98 -8.17
C ASP A 116 15.82 13.14 -8.91
N GLY A 117 14.77 13.63 -8.24
CA GLY A 117 13.43 13.81 -8.80
C GLY A 117 12.51 12.60 -8.64
N ALA A 118 12.93 11.54 -7.96
CA ALA A 118 12.05 10.45 -7.59
C ALA A 118 11.01 10.89 -6.55
N THR A 119 9.87 10.23 -6.51
CA THR A 119 8.78 10.51 -5.57
C THR A 119 8.71 9.37 -4.56
N ARG A 120 8.79 9.69 -3.27
CA ARG A 120 8.66 8.71 -2.19
C ARG A 120 7.38 8.96 -1.40
N LEU A 121 6.64 7.88 -1.16
CA LEU A 121 5.46 7.86 -0.30
C LEU A 121 5.72 6.90 0.86
N THR A 122 5.33 7.31 2.06
CA THR A 122 5.33 6.44 3.24
C THR A 122 3.89 6.24 3.69
N PHE A 123 3.49 4.98 3.78
CA PHE A 123 2.18 4.56 4.26
C PHE A 123 2.33 3.88 5.62
N ARG A 124 1.32 4.01 6.48
CA ARG A 124 1.19 3.28 7.74
C ARG A 124 -0.10 2.48 7.73
N ILE A 125 -0.05 1.23 8.18
CA ILE A 125 -1.25 0.40 8.28
C ILE A 125 -2.20 0.97 9.34
N VAL A 126 -3.50 0.98 9.03
CA VAL A 126 -4.54 1.34 10.00
C VAL A 126 -5.14 0.04 10.53
N GLN A 127 -4.95 -0.21 11.82
CA GLN A 127 -5.53 -1.36 12.50
C GLN A 127 -6.82 -0.95 13.21
N ASP A 128 -7.86 -1.76 13.01
CA ASP A 128 -9.15 -1.71 13.70
C ASP A 128 -9.30 -2.89 14.67
N ASP A 129 -10.44 -3.00 15.32
CA ASP A 129 -10.69 -4.09 16.27
C ASP A 129 -10.68 -5.46 15.60
N ALA A 130 -11.12 -5.56 14.34
CA ALA A 130 -11.11 -6.81 13.59
C ALA A 130 -9.69 -7.28 13.26
N THR A 131 -8.81 -6.37 12.88
CA THR A 131 -7.40 -6.69 12.62
C THR A 131 -6.63 -6.96 13.91
N ARG A 132 -6.93 -6.23 15.00
CA ARG A 132 -6.35 -6.51 16.33
C ARG A 132 -6.76 -7.86 16.88
N ALA A 133 -8.01 -8.30 16.61
CA ALA A 133 -8.45 -9.65 16.99
C ALA A 133 -7.70 -10.75 16.24
N GLN A 134 -7.21 -10.48 15.02
CA GLN A 134 -6.41 -11.41 14.23
C GLN A 134 -4.92 -11.34 14.59
N TRP A 135 -4.44 -10.20 15.06
CA TRP A 135 -3.05 -9.94 15.41
C TRP A 135 -2.97 -9.13 16.72
N PRO A 136 -3.11 -9.79 17.88
CA PRO A 136 -3.16 -9.14 19.20
C PRO A 136 -1.77 -8.75 19.71
N HIS A 137 -0.92 -8.24 18.82
CA HIS A 137 0.44 -7.82 19.15
C HIS A 137 0.60 -6.33 18.87
N ALA A 138 1.17 -5.61 19.83
CA ALA A 138 1.48 -4.20 19.65
C ALA A 138 2.59 -4.06 18.60
N SER A 139 2.21 -3.61 17.42
CA SER A 139 3.12 -3.49 16.28
C SER A 139 2.66 -2.41 15.31
N GLU A 140 3.60 -1.90 14.55
CA GLU A 140 3.37 -0.97 13.44
C GLU A 140 3.96 -1.56 12.17
N ALA A 141 3.29 -1.33 11.04
CA ALA A 141 3.85 -1.62 9.73
C ALA A 141 3.81 -0.36 8.87
N HIS A 142 4.92 -0.06 8.21
CA HIS A 142 5.05 1.00 7.22
C HIS A 142 5.46 0.41 5.89
N ASN A 143 4.82 0.88 4.83
CA ASN A 143 5.23 0.61 3.46
C ASN A 143 5.82 1.89 2.86
N ILE A 144 7.08 1.84 2.47
CA ILE A 144 7.80 2.97 1.87
C ILE A 144 7.99 2.65 0.40
N VAL A 145 7.36 3.43 -0.47
CA VAL A 145 7.39 3.23 -1.92
C VAL A 145 8.11 4.38 -2.58
N THR A 146 9.20 4.10 -3.27
CA THR A 146 9.94 5.10 -4.05
C THR A 146 9.75 4.83 -5.54
N ILE A 147 9.15 5.81 -6.22
CA ILE A 147 8.89 5.80 -7.65
C ILE A 147 9.98 6.63 -8.34
N GLY A 148 10.91 5.95 -8.97
CA GLY A 148 12.06 6.55 -9.62
C GLY A 148 12.41 5.84 -10.93
N ARG A 149 13.70 5.83 -11.27
CA ARG A 149 14.25 4.99 -12.36
C ARG A 149 14.09 3.51 -12.06
N SER A 150 14.10 3.15 -10.77
CA SER A 150 13.67 1.89 -10.21
C SER A 150 12.37 2.07 -9.42
N LEU A 151 11.70 0.98 -9.14
CA LEU A 151 10.65 0.88 -8.16
C LEU A 151 11.25 0.22 -6.92
N ASP A 152 11.30 0.96 -5.80
CA ASP A 152 11.78 0.43 -4.53
C ASP A 152 10.61 0.37 -3.55
N ILE A 153 10.43 -0.79 -2.91
CA ILE A 153 9.35 -1.03 -1.94
C ILE A 153 9.98 -1.62 -0.69
N GLU A 154 9.80 -0.94 0.44
CA GLU A 154 10.31 -1.34 1.73
C GLU A 154 9.14 -1.57 2.70
N LEU A 155 9.01 -2.78 3.23
CA LEU A 155 8.07 -3.08 4.31
C LEU A 155 8.82 -3.06 5.65
N VAL A 156 8.53 -2.04 6.46
CA VAL A 156 9.14 -1.87 7.77
C VAL A 156 8.15 -2.30 8.84
N THR A 157 8.49 -3.31 9.61
CA THR A 157 7.70 -3.76 10.77
C THR A 157 8.42 -3.42 12.06
N ARG A 158 7.71 -2.82 13.00
CA ARG A 158 8.21 -2.50 14.34
C ARG A 158 7.34 -3.19 15.39
N ASN A 159 7.96 -3.99 16.23
CA ASN A 159 7.35 -4.44 17.47
C ASN A 159 7.36 -3.27 18.47
N THR A 160 6.19 -2.81 18.88
CA THR A 160 6.03 -1.71 19.86
C THR A 160 5.62 -2.23 21.24
N GLY A 161 5.50 -3.55 21.39
CA GLY A 161 5.21 -4.23 22.65
C GLY A 161 6.47 -4.72 23.36
N ASN A 162 6.26 -5.37 24.50
CA ASN A 162 7.34 -5.89 25.36
C ASN A 162 7.59 -7.39 25.14
N ALA A 163 6.74 -8.08 24.40
CA ALA A 163 6.88 -9.50 24.10
C ALA A 163 7.40 -9.69 22.67
N ALA A 164 8.19 -10.74 22.45
CA ALA A 164 8.62 -11.12 21.11
C ALA A 164 7.41 -11.50 20.25
N VAL A 165 7.45 -11.16 18.96
CA VAL A 165 6.45 -11.54 17.97
C VAL A 165 7.12 -12.28 16.82
N THR A 166 6.42 -13.24 16.25
CA THR A 166 6.89 -13.98 15.07
C THR A 166 6.05 -13.58 13.87
N LEU A 167 6.71 -13.08 12.84
CA LEU A 167 6.08 -12.82 11.53
C LEU A 167 6.20 -14.08 10.68
N GLY A 168 5.19 -14.34 9.85
CA GLY A 168 5.30 -15.37 8.81
C GLY A 168 5.78 -14.72 7.52
N ASP A 169 6.87 -15.21 6.98
CA ASP A 169 7.43 -14.79 5.68
C ASP A 169 7.29 -15.89 4.61
N ALA A 170 7.67 -15.55 3.36
CA ALA A 170 7.61 -16.48 2.22
C ALA A 170 8.92 -17.27 2.06
#